data_9acbdabc4cd7951613c1569ab778b1a2
#
_entry.id   9acbdabc4cd7951613c1569ab778b1a2
#
_cell.length_a   1.000
_cell.length_b   1.000
_cell.length_c   1.000
_cell.angle_alpha   90.00
_cell.angle_beta   90.00
_cell.angle_gamma   90.00
#
_symmetry.space_group_name_H-M   'P 1'
#
loop_
_entity.id
_entity.type
_entity.pdbx_description
1 polymer ?
#
loop_
_entity_poly.entity_id
_entity_poly.type
_entity_poly.pdbx_seq_one_letter_code
_entity_poly.pdbx_strand_id
1 'polypeptide(L)'
;MRTPLPPVAAVIGFIDAINRGDAGRLAALMAPDHRLQVLQESPVTGRDANRGAWHGYLTAFPDYVIYPDRLVHRGDDVAVLGSTTGSHLGLPDHEERQLTVIWRATVHDGLLTLWQIIEDTPAQRALLGLTDTR
;
A
#
# COMPACT_ATOMS: atom_id res chain seq x y z
N MET A 1 23.33 12.37 10.96
CA MET A 1 22.21 12.64 10.02
C MET A 1 21.76 11.32 9.41
N ARG A 2 20.48 11.05 9.44
CA ARG A 2 19.97 9.80 8.89
C ARG A 2 19.81 9.91 7.38
N THR A 3 20.26 8.88 6.68
CA THR A 3 19.97 8.73 5.26
C THR A 3 18.51 8.33 5.09
N PRO A 4 17.74 8.98 4.21
CA PRO A 4 16.36 8.56 3.95
C PRO A 4 16.31 7.13 3.43
N LEU A 5 15.22 6.41 3.75
CA LEU A 5 15.01 5.06 3.21
C LEU A 5 14.84 5.12 1.69
N PRO A 6 15.46 4.18 0.95
CA PRO A 6 15.15 4.06 -0.47
C PRO A 6 13.68 3.65 -0.66
N PRO A 7 13.10 3.96 -1.84
CA PRO A 7 11.66 3.73 -2.06
C PRO A 7 11.18 2.32 -1.74
N VAL A 8 11.88 1.30 -2.17
CA VAL A 8 11.46 -0.09 -1.91
C VAL A 8 11.46 -0.39 -0.42
N ALA A 9 12.50 0.04 0.31
CA ALA A 9 12.57 -0.17 1.75
C ALA A 9 11.45 0.55 2.51
N ALA A 10 11.10 1.77 2.08
CA ALA A 10 9.99 2.51 2.67
C ALA A 10 8.66 1.79 2.45
N VAL A 11 8.44 1.25 1.26
CA VAL A 11 7.20 0.52 0.93
C VAL A 11 7.12 -0.79 1.70
N ILE A 12 8.22 -1.54 1.81
CA ILE A 12 8.26 -2.77 2.61
C ILE A 12 7.95 -2.45 4.07
N GLY A 13 8.53 -1.37 4.61
CA GLY A 13 8.23 -0.93 5.97
C GLY A 13 6.77 -0.54 6.17
N PHE A 14 6.18 0.11 5.17
CA PHE A 14 4.77 0.50 5.18
C PHE A 14 3.85 -0.73 5.22
N ILE A 15 4.10 -1.70 4.34
CA ILE A 15 3.35 -2.97 4.31
C ILE A 15 3.51 -3.72 5.64
N ASP A 16 4.74 -3.78 6.17
CA ASP A 16 4.99 -4.44 7.47
C ASP A 16 4.19 -3.77 8.59
N ALA A 17 4.12 -2.45 8.61
CA ALA A 17 3.34 -1.72 9.60
C ALA A 17 1.84 -2.01 9.48
N ILE A 18 1.31 -2.10 8.24
CA ILE A 18 -0.07 -2.53 8.00
C ILE A 18 -0.30 -3.92 8.60
N ASN A 19 0.58 -4.85 8.29
CA ASN A 19 0.45 -6.25 8.70
C ASN A 19 0.57 -6.45 10.21
N ARG A 20 1.22 -5.51 10.90
CA ARG A 20 1.31 -5.50 12.37
C ARG A 20 0.20 -4.71 13.03
N GLY A 21 -0.65 -4.04 12.26
CA GLY A 21 -1.69 -3.19 12.81
C GLY A 21 -1.15 -1.94 13.51
N ASP A 22 0.02 -1.46 13.08
CA ASP A 22 0.73 -0.36 13.74
C ASP A 22 0.50 0.97 13.03
N ALA A 23 -0.59 1.64 13.36
CA ALA A 23 -0.94 2.93 12.77
C ALA A 23 0.08 4.04 13.07
N GLY A 24 0.74 3.96 14.23
CA GLY A 24 1.79 4.93 14.59
C GLY A 24 3.00 4.82 13.67
N ARG A 25 3.43 3.60 13.38
CA ARG A 25 4.54 3.37 12.44
C ARG A 25 4.14 3.75 11.01
N LEU A 26 2.91 3.46 10.61
CA LEU A 26 2.40 3.92 9.31
C LEU A 26 2.53 5.43 9.17
N ALA A 27 2.06 6.17 10.17
CA ALA A 27 2.16 7.62 10.16
C ALA A 27 3.62 8.11 10.10
N ALA A 28 4.51 7.42 10.79
CA ALA A 28 5.94 7.76 10.77
C ALA A 28 6.57 7.60 9.38
N LEU A 29 5.99 6.77 8.52
CA LEU A 29 6.44 6.55 7.14
C LEU A 29 5.71 7.44 6.13
N MET A 30 4.77 8.26 6.56
CA MET A 30 4.01 9.16 5.70
C MET A 30 4.62 10.55 5.66
N ALA A 31 4.65 11.14 4.47
CA ALA A 31 4.91 12.57 4.33
C ALA A 31 3.76 13.39 4.93
N PRO A 32 3.99 14.65 5.33
CA PRO A 32 2.90 15.48 5.87
C PRO A 32 1.69 15.62 4.94
N ASP A 33 1.90 15.59 3.63
CA ASP A 33 0.87 15.72 2.60
C ASP A 33 0.47 14.37 1.99
N HIS A 34 0.76 13.27 2.68
CA HIS A 34 0.44 11.91 2.22
C HIS A 34 -1.02 11.78 1.80
N ARG A 35 -1.24 11.08 0.69
CA ARG A 35 -2.58 10.79 0.17
C ARG A 35 -2.81 9.29 0.09
N LEU A 36 -4.00 8.89 0.50
CA LEU A 36 -4.52 7.54 0.29
C LEU A 36 -5.59 7.62 -0.79
N GLN A 37 -5.41 6.90 -1.88
CA GLN A 37 -6.36 6.83 -2.96
C GLN A 37 -6.84 5.39 -3.13
N VAL A 38 -8.10 5.14 -2.80
CA VAL A 38 -8.71 3.80 -2.93
C VAL A 38 -9.58 3.80 -4.18
N LEU A 39 -9.14 3.09 -5.21
CA LEU A 39 -9.86 2.98 -6.49
C LEU A 39 -10.29 4.37 -7.00
N GLN A 40 -11.58 4.57 -7.24
CA GLN A 40 -12.13 5.83 -7.72
C GLN A 40 -12.72 6.70 -6.60
N GLU A 41 -12.50 6.33 -5.34
CA GLU A 41 -13.01 7.08 -4.20
C GLU A 41 -12.24 8.39 -4.02
N SER A 42 -12.85 9.33 -3.30
CA SER A 42 -12.18 10.58 -2.95
C SER A 42 -10.96 10.30 -2.07
N PRO A 43 -9.82 10.93 -2.35
CA PRO A 43 -8.61 10.66 -1.57
C PRO A 43 -8.70 11.20 -0.14
N VAL A 44 -8.01 10.51 0.77
CA VAL A 44 -7.78 11.01 2.13
C VAL A 44 -6.42 11.71 2.10
N THR A 45 -6.39 12.99 2.42
CA THR A 45 -5.19 13.81 2.34
C THR A 45 -4.70 14.22 3.72
N GLY A 46 -3.39 14.13 3.92
CA GLY A 46 -2.72 14.52 5.16
C GLY A 46 -2.39 13.35 6.05
N ARG A 47 -1.26 13.49 6.76
CA ARG A 47 -0.74 12.44 7.64
C ARG A 47 -1.72 12.10 8.76
N ASP A 48 -2.26 13.11 9.43
CA ASP A 48 -3.12 12.88 10.59
C ASP A 48 -4.44 12.22 10.20
N ALA A 49 -5.04 12.69 9.11
CA ALA A 49 -6.27 12.09 8.59
C ALA A 49 -6.05 10.64 8.20
N ASN A 50 -4.92 10.35 7.54
CA ASN A 50 -4.56 8.98 7.14
C ASN A 50 -4.25 8.09 8.33
N ARG A 51 -3.58 8.62 9.35
CA ARG A 51 -3.35 7.86 10.59
C ARG A 51 -4.66 7.43 11.22
N GLY A 52 -5.62 8.36 11.30
CA GLY A 52 -6.96 8.06 11.84
C GLY A 52 -7.71 7.04 11.01
N ALA A 53 -7.65 7.17 9.68
CA ALA A 53 -8.31 6.24 8.77
C ALA A 53 -7.73 4.82 8.90
N TRP A 54 -6.40 4.70 8.95
CA TRP A 54 -5.75 3.40 9.15
C TRP A 54 -6.05 2.81 10.53
N HIS A 55 -6.03 3.63 11.57
CA HIS A 55 -6.37 3.17 12.91
C HIS A 55 -7.78 2.59 12.94
N GLY A 56 -8.74 3.25 12.32
CA GLY A 56 -10.11 2.77 12.23
C GLY A 56 -10.22 1.46 11.45
N TYR A 57 -9.57 1.37 10.30
CA TYR A 57 -9.61 0.18 9.47
C TYR A 57 -8.96 -1.02 10.16
N LEU A 58 -7.78 -0.83 10.73
CA LEU A 58 -7.04 -1.91 11.40
C LEU A 58 -7.70 -2.35 12.71
N THR A 59 -8.43 -1.46 13.37
CA THR A 59 -9.24 -1.81 14.53
C THR A 59 -10.45 -2.63 14.13
N ALA A 60 -11.12 -2.27 13.04
CA ALA A 60 -12.28 -3.00 12.51
C ALA A 60 -11.88 -4.34 11.88
N PHE A 61 -10.70 -4.39 11.27
CA PHE A 61 -10.20 -5.58 10.56
C PHE A 61 -8.81 -5.95 11.05
N PRO A 62 -8.71 -6.48 12.30
CA PRO A 62 -7.41 -6.73 12.94
C PRO A 62 -6.59 -7.83 12.27
N ASP A 63 -7.22 -8.66 11.44
CA ASP A 63 -6.55 -9.76 10.74
C ASP A 63 -6.13 -9.37 9.32
N TYR A 64 -6.25 -8.09 8.95
CA TYR A 64 -5.87 -7.63 7.61
C TYR A 64 -4.39 -7.80 7.37
N VAL A 65 -4.04 -8.54 6.30
CA VAL A 65 -2.67 -8.81 5.89
C VAL A 65 -2.54 -8.60 4.39
N ILE A 66 -1.48 -7.92 3.98
CA ILE A 66 -1.08 -7.78 2.59
C ILE A 66 0.05 -8.79 2.31
N TYR A 67 -0.10 -9.53 1.22
CA TYR A 67 0.91 -10.48 0.73
C TYR A 67 1.46 -9.95 -0.58
N PRO A 68 2.60 -9.25 -0.57
CA PRO A 68 3.22 -8.79 -1.80
C PRO A 68 3.80 -9.98 -2.57
N ASP A 69 3.50 -10.02 -3.86
CA ASP A 69 3.99 -11.07 -4.75
C ASP A 69 5.08 -10.54 -5.67
N ARG A 70 4.92 -9.31 -6.16
CA ARG A 70 5.88 -8.69 -7.07
C ARG A 70 5.97 -7.20 -6.77
N LEU A 71 7.19 -6.66 -6.79
CA LEU A 71 7.46 -5.24 -6.70
C LEU A 71 8.22 -4.77 -7.93
N VAL A 72 7.86 -3.59 -8.45
CA VAL A 72 8.58 -2.91 -9.52
C VAL A 72 8.89 -1.49 -9.07
N HIS A 73 10.15 -1.12 -9.12
CA HIS A 73 10.63 0.20 -8.70
C HIS A 73 11.03 1.03 -9.92
N ARG A 74 10.45 2.22 -10.03
CA ARG A 74 10.75 3.18 -11.11
C ARG A 74 10.82 4.58 -10.53
N GLY A 75 12.03 5.14 -10.44
CA GLY A 75 12.21 6.47 -9.86
C GLY A 75 11.70 6.53 -8.43
N ASP A 76 10.75 7.40 -8.15
CA ASP A 76 10.13 7.53 -6.82
C ASP A 76 8.92 6.62 -6.63
N ASP A 77 8.50 5.91 -7.68
CA ASP A 77 7.32 5.05 -7.63
C ASP A 77 7.69 3.59 -7.41
N VAL A 78 6.88 2.92 -6.60
CA VAL A 78 6.94 1.47 -6.41
C VAL A 78 5.54 0.91 -6.66
N ALA A 79 5.45 -0.04 -7.58
CA ALA A 79 4.21 -0.77 -7.84
C ALA A 79 4.30 -2.15 -7.20
N VAL A 80 3.24 -2.57 -6.53
CA VAL A 80 3.17 -3.87 -5.85
C VAL A 80 1.97 -4.63 -6.38
N LEU A 81 2.20 -5.86 -6.80
CA LEU A 81 1.12 -6.80 -7.13
C LEU A 81 1.06 -7.83 -6.01
N GLY A 82 -0.13 -8.07 -5.49
CA GLY A 82 -0.29 -9.04 -4.41
C GLY A 82 -1.73 -9.36 -4.12
N SER A 83 -1.97 -9.86 -2.92
CA SER A 83 -3.29 -10.23 -2.45
C SER A 83 -3.41 -9.90 -0.97
N THR A 84 -4.61 -10.09 -0.42
CA THR A 84 -4.87 -9.80 1.00
C THR A 84 -5.66 -10.93 1.64
N THR A 85 -5.70 -10.91 2.98
CA THR A 85 -6.64 -11.67 3.79
C THR A 85 -7.18 -10.77 4.90
N GLY A 86 -8.32 -11.14 5.46
CA GLY A 86 -8.88 -10.45 6.62
C GLY A 86 -9.40 -9.04 6.35
N SER A 87 -9.67 -8.70 5.11
CA SER A 87 -10.16 -7.36 4.74
C SER A 87 -11.68 -7.22 4.96
N HIS A 88 -12.18 -6.02 4.67
CA HIS A 88 -13.60 -5.69 4.72
C HIS A 88 -14.46 -6.48 3.72
N LEU A 89 -13.84 -7.23 2.80
CA LEU A 89 -14.57 -8.05 1.83
C LEU A 89 -15.34 -9.19 2.50
N GLY A 90 -14.91 -9.62 3.69
CA GLY A 90 -15.61 -10.67 4.43
C GLY A 90 -15.52 -12.05 3.80
N LEU A 91 -14.53 -12.28 2.94
CA LEU A 91 -14.33 -13.55 2.25
C LEU A 91 -13.48 -14.50 3.09
N PRO A 92 -13.63 -15.83 2.92
CA PRO A 92 -12.65 -16.77 3.47
C PRO A 92 -11.26 -16.48 2.91
N ASP A 93 -10.22 -16.72 3.72
CA ASP A 93 -8.84 -16.38 3.36
C ASP A 93 -8.41 -16.97 2.03
N HIS A 94 -8.75 -18.26 1.79
CA HIS A 94 -8.33 -18.92 0.54
C HIS A 94 -9.00 -18.33 -0.70
N GLU A 95 -10.16 -17.70 -0.57
CA GLU A 95 -10.83 -17.01 -1.67
C GLU A 95 -10.23 -15.63 -1.87
N GLU A 96 -10.03 -14.89 -0.79
CA GLU A 96 -9.46 -13.54 -0.88
C GLU A 96 -8.06 -13.57 -1.46
N ARG A 97 -7.24 -14.56 -1.10
CA ARG A 97 -5.88 -14.74 -1.63
C ARG A 97 -5.82 -14.93 -3.14
N GLN A 98 -6.91 -15.30 -3.78
CA GLN A 98 -6.99 -15.46 -5.23
C GLN A 98 -7.32 -14.16 -5.95
N LEU A 99 -7.76 -13.13 -5.22
CA LEU A 99 -8.05 -11.83 -5.79
C LEU A 99 -6.79 -10.97 -5.75
N THR A 100 -6.25 -10.67 -6.91
CA THR A 100 -5.05 -9.84 -6.99
C THR A 100 -5.38 -8.36 -6.98
N VAL A 101 -4.51 -7.58 -6.36
CA VAL A 101 -4.63 -6.14 -6.18
C VAL A 101 -3.31 -5.50 -6.55
N ILE A 102 -3.38 -4.30 -7.11
CA ILE A 102 -2.19 -3.49 -7.35
C ILE A 102 -2.19 -2.32 -6.38
N TRP A 103 -1.04 -2.06 -5.77
CA TRP A 103 -0.78 -0.84 -5.00
C TRP A 103 0.32 -0.05 -5.71
N ARG A 104 0.15 1.27 -5.74
CA ARG A 104 1.21 2.17 -6.17
C ARG A 104 1.57 3.09 -5.03
N ALA A 105 2.85 3.18 -4.73
CA ALA A 105 3.37 4.11 -3.74
C ALA A 105 4.31 5.08 -4.42
N THR A 106 4.27 6.34 -3.99
CA THR A 106 5.28 7.33 -4.35
C THR A 106 6.03 7.69 -3.08
N VAL A 107 7.35 7.64 -3.15
CA VAL A 107 8.24 7.87 -2.00
C VAL A 107 9.16 9.03 -2.32
N HIS A 108 9.23 10.01 -1.40
CA HIS A 108 10.13 11.14 -1.52
C HIS A 108 10.83 11.35 -0.17
N ASP A 109 12.14 11.42 -0.20
CA ASP A 109 12.97 11.55 1.01
C ASP A 109 12.63 10.50 2.07
N GLY A 110 12.38 9.26 1.64
CA GLY A 110 12.10 8.14 2.53
C GLY A 110 10.68 8.08 3.10
N LEU A 111 9.81 9.01 2.70
CA LEU A 111 8.44 9.08 3.20
C LEU A 111 7.45 8.91 2.04
N LEU A 112 6.35 8.20 2.31
CA LEU A 112 5.32 7.99 1.30
C LEU A 112 4.45 9.23 1.15
N THR A 113 4.39 9.77 -0.07
CA THR A 113 3.47 10.84 -0.44
C THR A 113 2.17 10.29 -0.99
N LEU A 114 2.16 9.01 -1.41
CA LEU A 114 0.99 8.36 -1.98
C LEU A 114 0.98 6.88 -1.63
N TRP A 115 -0.18 6.37 -1.25
CA TRP A 115 -0.52 4.94 -1.22
C TRP A 115 -1.83 4.79 -1.98
N GLN A 116 -1.79 4.12 -3.14
CA GLN A 116 -2.93 4.02 -4.02
C GLN A 116 -3.27 2.56 -4.29
N ILE A 117 -4.55 2.23 -4.18
CA ILE A 117 -5.08 0.91 -4.51
C ILE A 117 -5.67 1.00 -5.92
N ILE A 118 -5.21 0.13 -6.80
CA ILE A 118 -5.57 0.12 -8.22
C ILE A 118 -6.15 -1.24 -8.57
N GLU A 119 -7.23 -1.24 -9.35
CA GLU A 119 -7.80 -2.48 -9.87
C GLU A 119 -6.78 -3.20 -10.75
N ASP A 120 -6.61 -4.50 -10.54
CA ASP A 120 -5.69 -5.31 -11.32
C ASP A 120 -6.28 -5.63 -12.68
N THR A 121 -5.78 -4.95 -13.69
CA THR A 121 -6.14 -5.17 -15.10
C THR A 121 -4.88 -5.32 -15.93
N PRO A 122 -4.98 -5.98 -17.10
CA PRO A 122 -3.83 -6.06 -18.01
C PRO A 122 -3.25 -4.68 -18.38
N ALA A 123 -4.11 -3.69 -18.56
CA ALA A 123 -3.69 -2.33 -18.92
C ALA A 123 -2.88 -1.70 -17.78
N GLN A 124 -3.34 -1.84 -16.54
CA GLN A 124 -2.61 -1.31 -15.38
C GLN A 124 -1.30 -2.05 -15.14
N ARG A 125 -1.28 -3.35 -15.31
CA ARG A 125 -0.03 -4.12 -15.22
C ARG A 125 1.00 -3.64 -16.23
N ALA A 126 0.58 -3.43 -17.47
CA ALA A 126 1.46 -2.95 -18.53
C ALA A 126 1.99 -1.55 -18.20
N LEU A 127 1.11 -0.65 -17.78
CA LEU A 127 1.46 0.73 -17.44
C LEU A 127 2.48 0.79 -16.31
N LEU A 128 2.37 -0.09 -15.31
CA LEU A 128 3.19 -0.09 -14.11
C LEU A 128 4.39 -1.05 -14.17
N GLY A 129 4.58 -1.75 -15.29
CA GLY A 129 5.69 -2.67 -15.45
C GLY A 129 5.53 -3.99 -14.73
N LEU A 130 4.29 -4.38 -14.43
CA LEU A 130 3.97 -5.62 -13.71
C LEU A 130 3.65 -6.79 -14.63
N THR A 131 3.84 -6.63 -15.93
CA THR A 131 3.63 -7.72 -16.89
C THR A 131 4.79 -8.69 -16.89
N ASP A 132 4.51 -9.96 -17.21
CA ASP A 132 5.55 -10.92 -17.46
C ASP A 132 6.28 -10.55 -18.74
N THR A 133 7.61 -10.62 -18.70
CA THR A 133 8.47 -10.24 -19.81
C THR A 133 9.03 -11.45 -20.57
N ARG A 134 8.38 -12.56 -20.50
CA ARG A 134 8.81 -13.72 -21.25
C ARG A 134 8.41 -13.65 -22.70
#